data_fcf525c6ffd9b8753e244acf6fc42994
#
_entry.id   fcf525c6ffd9b8753e244acf6fc42994
#
_cell.length_a   1.000
_cell.length_b   1.000
_cell.length_c   1.000
_cell.angle_alpha   90.00
_cell.angle_beta   90.00
_cell.angle_gamma   90.00
#
_symmetry.space_group_name_H-M   'P 1'
#
loop_
_entity.id
_entity.type
_entity.pdbx_description
1 polymer ?
#
loop_
_entity_poly.entity_id
_entity_poly.type
_entity_poly.pdbx_seq_one_letter_code
_entity_poly.pdbx_strand_id
1 'polypeptide(L)'
;MWFSKKLAPSHERAMGWFKDHFIPGQGIILHTKKPVPYPEVTGYYIPTLYHWKETEYARTATRWLMSIQMPDGAFPASDGKPYTFDTGQILRGLNAASSDVPGANEAAQRAAEWMLTQIGPDGRVATPSTDLWGDIANELIHTYVLPPLAQAGKQFDRPDFSEAANRAMAYYKRQVDQLVPFNRLSHFHAYAMEALWEMGELDLCRQGMASAAAKQRRDGGVPGYPDVDWVCSTGLAQYAIVWQHLGEYDRADRAIQYLEKLQNPSGGFNGSYGKGASYIAGAEISWAVKYFLDAWALKQARQAQP
;
A
#
# COMPACT_ATOMS: atom_id res chain seq x y z
N MET A 1 22.76 -15.29 36.42
CA MET A 1 21.94 -14.15 36.03
C MET A 1 21.70 -14.22 34.53
N TRP A 2 20.52 -14.62 34.11
CA TRP A 2 20.12 -14.58 32.71
C TRP A 2 19.68 -13.13 32.44
N PHE A 3 20.50 -12.36 31.74
CA PHE A 3 20.09 -11.09 31.17
C PHE A 3 19.12 -11.41 30.03
N SER A 4 17.83 -11.25 30.25
CA SER A 4 16.87 -11.23 29.17
C SER A 4 17.25 -10.04 28.26
N LYS A 5 17.85 -10.30 27.11
CA LYS A 5 18.08 -9.26 26.09
C LYS A 5 16.72 -8.64 25.78
N LYS A 6 16.54 -7.37 26.13
CA LYS A 6 15.33 -6.62 25.78
C LYS A 6 15.21 -6.66 24.24
N LEU A 7 14.11 -7.20 23.72
CA LEU A 7 13.87 -7.22 22.29
C LEU A 7 13.90 -5.76 21.75
N ALA A 8 14.50 -5.59 20.58
CA ALA A 8 14.45 -4.31 19.87
C ALA A 8 12.99 -3.87 19.62
N PRO A 9 12.71 -2.57 19.54
CA PRO A 9 11.40 -2.05 19.21
C PRO A 9 10.81 -2.71 17.94
N SER A 10 9.50 -2.85 17.87
CA SER A 10 8.82 -3.58 16.79
C SER A 10 9.10 -3.00 15.40
N HIS A 11 9.20 -1.69 15.27
CA HIS A 11 9.54 -1.04 14.00
C HIS A 11 11.00 -1.28 13.57
N GLU A 12 11.95 -1.33 14.52
CA GLU A 12 13.35 -1.68 14.22
C GLU A 12 13.46 -3.13 13.73
N ARG A 13 12.71 -4.05 14.35
CA ARG A 13 12.65 -5.45 13.90
C ARG A 13 12.01 -5.57 12.50
N ALA A 14 10.95 -4.78 12.22
CA ALA A 14 10.32 -4.73 10.92
C ALA A 14 11.27 -4.19 9.83
N MET A 15 12.05 -3.15 10.16
CA MET A 15 13.10 -2.64 9.27
C MET A 15 14.24 -3.65 9.09
N GLY A 16 14.62 -4.38 10.14
CA GLY A 16 15.56 -5.50 10.04
C GLY A 16 15.08 -6.56 9.06
N TRP A 17 13.80 -6.99 9.19
CA TRP A 17 13.19 -7.93 8.28
C TRP A 17 13.23 -7.42 6.82
N PHE A 18 12.92 -6.16 6.58
CA PHE A 18 13.02 -5.55 5.25
C PHE A 18 14.45 -5.69 4.69
N LYS A 19 15.47 -5.33 5.47
CA LYS A 19 16.88 -5.38 5.03
C LYS A 19 17.34 -6.80 4.71
N ASP A 20 16.92 -7.77 5.51
CA ASP A 20 17.25 -9.22 5.32
C ASP A 20 16.58 -9.80 4.07
N HIS A 21 15.48 -9.19 3.58
CA HIS A 21 14.71 -9.68 2.44
C HIS A 21 14.78 -8.75 1.21
N PHE A 22 15.59 -7.70 1.26
CA PHE A 22 15.87 -6.87 0.11
C PHE A 22 16.94 -7.53 -0.76
N ILE A 23 16.62 -7.81 -2.01
CA ILE A 23 17.54 -8.44 -2.95
C ILE A 23 18.51 -7.38 -3.48
N PRO A 24 19.85 -7.54 -3.27
CA PRO A 24 20.84 -6.56 -3.69
C PRO A 24 20.73 -6.21 -5.17
N GLY A 25 20.73 -4.92 -5.49
CA GLY A 25 20.63 -4.43 -6.86
C GLY A 25 19.24 -4.50 -7.49
N GLN A 26 18.23 -4.96 -6.73
CA GLN A 26 16.85 -5.13 -7.21
C GLN A 26 15.86 -4.47 -6.25
N GLY A 27 15.05 -5.27 -5.55
CA GLY A 27 13.98 -4.79 -4.69
C GLY A 27 13.61 -5.78 -3.60
N ILE A 28 12.49 -5.54 -2.96
CA ILE A 28 11.97 -6.40 -1.89
C ILE A 28 11.31 -7.67 -2.47
N ILE A 29 11.44 -8.78 -1.76
CA ILE A 29 10.77 -10.03 -2.13
C ILE A 29 9.24 -9.89 -2.07
N LEU A 30 8.53 -10.74 -2.82
CA LEU A 30 7.07 -10.85 -2.73
C LEU A 30 6.67 -11.33 -1.33
N HIS A 31 7.12 -12.54 -0.94
CA HIS A 31 6.91 -13.12 0.40
C HIS A 31 7.89 -14.27 0.64
N THR A 32 8.04 -14.72 1.89
CA THR A 32 9.04 -15.71 2.27
C THR A 32 8.91 -17.09 1.59
N LYS A 33 7.73 -17.47 1.10
CA LYS A 33 7.53 -18.69 0.29
C LYS A 33 7.79 -18.48 -1.21
N LYS A 34 7.86 -17.23 -1.68
CA LYS A 34 8.21 -16.85 -3.06
C LYS A 34 9.19 -15.67 -2.98
N PRO A 35 10.46 -15.93 -2.65
CA PRO A 35 11.44 -14.88 -2.38
C PRO A 35 12.04 -14.33 -3.69
N VAL A 36 11.17 -13.86 -4.58
CA VAL A 36 11.54 -13.18 -5.82
C VAL A 36 11.25 -11.69 -5.68
N PRO A 37 12.06 -10.81 -6.30
CA PRO A 37 11.80 -9.37 -6.24
C PRO A 37 10.48 -9.07 -6.92
N TYR A 38 9.66 -8.22 -6.31
CA TYR A 38 8.35 -7.89 -6.83
C TYR A 38 8.23 -6.39 -7.13
N PRO A 39 8.04 -6.01 -8.41
CA PRO A 39 8.10 -4.61 -8.82
C PRO A 39 7.10 -3.70 -8.12
N GLU A 40 5.83 -4.12 -8.05
CA GLU A 40 4.75 -3.35 -7.44
C GLU A 40 5.07 -3.01 -5.98
N VAL A 41 5.38 -4.03 -5.18
CA VAL A 41 5.70 -3.84 -3.76
C VAL A 41 6.94 -2.98 -3.58
N THR A 42 7.97 -3.19 -4.41
CA THR A 42 9.18 -2.38 -4.40
C THR A 42 8.85 -0.91 -4.67
N GLY A 43 7.93 -0.64 -5.59
CA GLY A 43 7.50 0.71 -5.93
C GLY A 43 6.95 1.48 -4.72
N TYR A 44 5.95 0.94 -4.04
CA TYR A 44 5.37 1.66 -2.91
C TYR A 44 6.20 1.61 -1.62
N TYR A 45 7.26 0.79 -1.56
CA TYR A 45 8.25 0.86 -0.49
C TYR A 45 9.13 2.13 -0.57
N ILE A 46 9.37 2.67 -1.75
CA ILE A 46 10.29 3.81 -1.93
C ILE A 46 9.95 5.01 -1.02
N PRO A 47 8.69 5.50 -0.94
CA PRO A 47 8.33 6.57 -0.01
C PRO A 47 8.61 6.21 1.46
N THR A 48 8.30 4.97 1.86
CA THR A 48 8.58 4.45 3.21
C THR A 48 10.07 4.50 3.51
N LEU A 49 10.91 4.08 2.57
CA LEU A 49 12.37 4.07 2.73
C LEU A 49 12.93 5.49 2.90
N TYR A 50 12.46 6.46 2.12
CA TYR A 50 12.84 7.87 2.32
C TYR A 50 12.42 8.39 3.68
N HIS A 51 11.21 8.07 4.13
CA HIS A 51 10.73 8.46 5.45
C HIS A 51 11.65 7.93 6.56
N TRP A 52 12.05 6.65 6.47
CA TRP A 52 12.94 6.00 7.43
C TRP A 52 14.43 6.28 7.19
N LYS A 53 14.79 7.19 6.26
CA LYS A 53 16.17 7.55 5.91
C LYS A 53 17.02 6.40 5.37
N GLU A 54 16.37 5.38 4.83
CA GLU A 54 16.99 4.25 4.13
C GLU A 54 17.22 4.59 2.65
N THR A 55 17.84 5.74 2.38
CA THR A 55 17.94 6.39 1.06
C THR A 55 18.65 5.51 0.02
N GLU A 56 19.69 4.77 0.40
CA GLU A 56 20.41 3.91 -0.55
C GLU A 56 19.53 2.73 -1.04
N TYR A 57 18.68 2.17 -0.17
CA TYR A 57 17.70 1.17 -0.60
C TYR A 57 16.66 1.79 -1.53
N ALA A 58 16.18 3.00 -1.24
CA ALA A 58 15.23 3.72 -2.09
C ALA A 58 15.83 3.99 -3.48
N ARG A 59 17.07 4.47 -3.55
CA ARG A 59 17.79 4.69 -4.81
C ARG A 59 18.01 3.40 -5.60
N THR A 60 18.40 2.33 -4.92
CA THR A 60 18.62 1.02 -5.56
C THR A 60 17.32 0.47 -6.14
N ALA A 61 16.23 0.50 -5.36
CA ALA A 61 14.91 0.10 -5.80
C ALA A 61 14.44 0.91 -7.03
N THR A 62 14.62 2.23 -6.98
CA THR A 62 14.24 3.12 -8.09
C THR A 62 15.01 2.79 -9.36
N ARG A 63 16.34 2.64 -9.29
CA ARG A 63 17.16 2.29 -10.46
C ARG A 63 16.77 0.94 -11.05
N TRP A 64 16.52 -0.04 -10.20
CA TRP A 64 16.04 -1.35 -10.66
C TRP A 64 14.70 -1.25 -11.37
N LEU A 65 13.72 -0.55 -10.79
CA LEU A 65 12.43 -0.36 -11.44
C LEU A 65 12.58 0.34 -12.79
N MET A 66 13.37 1.42 -12.88
CA MET A 66 13.64 2.08 -14.15
C MET A 66 14.25 1.13 -15.20
N SER A 67 15.10 0.18 -14.79
CA SER A 67 15.74 -0.78 -15.68
C SER A 67 14.79 -1.82 -16.26
N ILE A 68 13.65 -2.06 -15.65
CA ILE A 68 12.64 -3.03 -16.09
C ILE A 68 11.40 -2.36 -16.68
N GLN A 69 11.37 -1.02 -16.78
CA GLN A 69 10.25 -0.32 -17.39
C GLN A 69 10.08 -0.73 -18.86
N MET A 70 8.87 -1.07 -19.24
CA MET A 70 8.54 -1.46 -20.60
C MET A 70 8.60 -0.26 -21.57
N PRO A 71 8.79 -0.50 -22.88
CA PRO A 71 8.89 0.59 -23.87
C PRO A 71 7.67 1.52 -23.91
N ASP A 72 6.47 1.01 -23.59
CA ASP A 72 5.23 1.76 -23.54
C ASP A 72 5.02 2.52 -22.22
N GLY A 73 5.91 2.37 -21.25
CA GLY A 73 5.87 3.02 -19.96
C GLY A 73 5.31 2.20 -18.81
N ALA A 74 4.69 1.06 -19.09
CA ALA A 74 4.19 0.12 -18.07
C ALA A 74 5.32 -0.57 -17.31
N PHE A 75 4.94 -1.31 -16.27
CA PHE A 75 5.86 -2.18 -15.54
C PHE A 75 5.35 -3.62 -15.52
N PRO A 76 6.25 -4.60 -15.74
CA PRO A 76 5.87 -6.01 -15.71
C PRO A 76 5.68 -6.48 -14.26
N ALA A 77 4.63 -7.28 -14.02
CA ALA A 77 4.53 -8.09 -12.82
C ALA A 77 5.43 -9.35 -12.92
N SER A 78 5.36 -10.23 -11.93
CA SER A 78 6.20 -11.45 -11.89
C SER A 78 5.93 -12.45 -13.02
N ASP A 79 4.82 -12.30 -13.74
CA ASP A 79 4.45 -13.08 -14.92
C ASP A 79 4.84 -12.40 -16.25
N GLY A 80 5.50 -11.25 -16.18
CA GLY A 80 5.93 -10.46 -17.34
C GLY A 80 4.85 -9.58 -17.96
N LYS A 81 3.62 -9.57 -17.42
CA LYS A 81 2.51 -8.79 -17.95
C LYS A 81 2.36 -7.45 -17.22
N PRO A 82 1.90 -6.40 -17.92
CA PRO A 82 1.58 -5.14 -17.25
C PRO A 82 0.23 -5.20 -16.53
N TYR A 83 0.19 -4.66 -15.32
CA TYR A 83 -1.03 -4.45 -14.56
C TYR A 83 -1.13 -2.98 -14.14
N THR A 84 -2.34 -2.42 -14.25
CA THR A 84 -2.56 -1.01 -13.93
C THR A 84 -2.29 -0.73 -12.46
N PHE A 85 -2.68 -1.66 -11.59
CA PHE A 85 -2.40 -1.54 -10.17
C PHE A 85 -0.90 -1.48 -9.89
N ASP A 86 -0.11 -2.42 -10.45
CA ASP A 86 1.33 -2.51 -10.26
C ASP A 86 2.04 -1.25 -10.77
N THR A 87 1.71 -0.83 -12.00
CA THR A 87 2.29 0.40 -12.58
C THR A 87 1.95 1.64 -11.76
N GLY A 88 0.73 1.75 -11.23
CA GLY A 88 0.34 2.87 -10.36
C GLY A 88 1.10 2.90 -9.03
N GLN A 89 1.39 1.75 -8.43
CA GLN A 89 2.19 1.70 -7.20
C GLN A 89 3.67 2.02 -7.47
N ILE A 90 4.18 1.61 -8.61
CA ILE A 90 5.54 1.98 -9.03
C ILE A 90 5.62 3.48 -9.34
N LEU A 91 4.60 4.07 -9.96
CA LEU A 91 4.49 5.52 -10.16
C LEU A 91 4.56 6.27 -8.82
N ARG A 92 3.91 5.76 -7.76
CA ARG A 92 4.02 6.35 -6.40
C ARG A 92 5.48 6.41 -5.93
N GLY A 93 6.24 5.35 -6.16
CA GLY A 93 7.66 5.29 -5.83
C GLY A 93 8.52 6.24 -6.67
N LEU A 94 8.30 6.26 -7.98
CA LEU A 94 9.03 7.13 -8.90
C LEU A 94 8.78 8.62 -8.61
N ASN A 95 7.53 9.00 -8.29
CA ASN A 95 7.21 10.36 -7.85
C ASN A 95 8.02 10.76 -6.62
N ALA A 96 8.13 9.87 -5.63
CA ALA A 96 8.90 10.13 -4.41
C ALA A 96 10.41 10.24 -4.67
N ALA A 97 10.94 9.50 -5.65
CA ALA A 97 12.35 9.47 -5.99
C ALA A 97 12.79 10.55 -7.00
N SER A 98 11.86 11.29 -7.55
CA SER A 98 12.04 12.16 -8.72
C SER A 98 13.10 13.26 -8.54
N SER A 99 13.26 13.77 -7.32
CA SER A 99 14.27 14.80 -7.01
C SER A 99 15.65 14.23 -6.62
N ASP A 100 15.73 12.91 -6.39
CA ASP A 100 16.93 12.26 -5.83
C ASP A 100 17.61 11.30 -6.84
N VAL A 101 16.85 10.69 -7.74
CA VAL A 101 17.38 9.69 -8.70
C VAL A 101 17.23 10.22 -10.12
N PRO A 102 18.36 10.49 -10.82
CA PRO A 102 18.33 10.94 -12.21
C PRO A 102 17.58 9.96 -13.12
N GLY A 103 16.67 10.48 -13.95
CA GLY A 103 15.83 9.69 -14.85
C GLY A 103 14.51 9.20 -14.22
N ALA A 104 14.31 9.36 -12.89
CA ALA A 104 13.07 8.94 -12.24
C ALA A 104 11.86 9.80 -12.68
N ASN A 105 12.07 11.09 -12.97
CA ASN A 105 11.03 11.98 -13.52
C ASN A 105 10.51 11.47 -14.86
N GLU A 106 11.40 11.17 -15.77
CA GLU A 106 11.07 10.69 -17.13
C GLU A 106 10.36 9.32 -17.05
N ALA A 107 10.84 8.44 -16.15
CA ALA A 107 10.21 7.15 -15.93
C ALA A 107 8.80 7.29 -15.33
N ALA A 108 8.63 8.19 -14.36
CA ALA A 108 7.33 8.49 -13.76
C ALA A 108 6.36 9.06 -14.80
N GLN A 109 6.82 9.98 -15.64
CA GLN A 109 5.99 10.58 -16.69
C GLN A 109 5.52 9.53 -17.70
N ARG A 110 6.40 8.64 -18.17
CA ARG A 110 6.00 7.53 -19.07
C ARG A 110 5.01 6.59 -18.39
N ALA A 111 5.19 6.27 -17.10
CA ALA A 111 4.24 5.44 -16.37
C ALA A 111 2.86 6.10 -16.27
N ALA A 112 2.80 7.40 -15.98
CA ALA A 112 1.57 8.17 -15.92
C ALA A 112 0.89 8.25 -17.30
N GLU A 113 1.65 8.45 -18.38
CA GLU A 113 1.15 8.41 -19.77
C GLU A 113 0.53 7.06 -20.13
N TRP A 114 1.20 5.96 -19.76
CA TRP A 114 0.62 4.63 -19.94
C TRP A 114 -0.67 4.47 -19.12
N MET A 115 -0.71 4.92 -17.87
CA MET A 115 -1.93 4.85 -17.04
C MET A 115 -3.11 5.61 -17.64
N LEU A 116 -2.88 6.75 -18.35
CA LEU A 116 -3.94 7.44 -19.08
C LEU A 116 -4.63 6.53 -20.09
N THR A 117 -3.86 5.66 -20.76
CA THR A 117 -4.41 4.73 -21.76
C THR A 117 -5.29 3.64 -21.13
N GLN A 118 -5.16 3.44 -19.80
CA GLN A 118 -5.94 2.45 -19.06
C GLN A 118 -7.21 3.04 -18.43
N ILE A 119 -7.44 4.36 -18.55
CA ILE A 119 -8.63 5.02 -18.00
C ILE A 119 -9.59 5.33 -19.14
N GLY A 120 -10.72 4.64 -19.12
CA GLY A 120 -11.78 4.84 -20.12
C GLY A 120 -12.41 6.24 -20.12
N PRO A 121 -13.18 6.57 -21.17
CA PRO A 121 -13.85 7.87 -21.26
C PRO A 121 -14.88 8.09 -20.13
N ASP A 122 -15.46 7.00 -19.59
CA ASP A 122 -16.37 7.01 -18.44
C ASP A 122 -15.65 7.09 -17.08
N GLY A 123 -14.32 6.93 -17.07
CA GLY A 123 -13.46 6.92 -15.89
C GLY A 123 -13.15 5.53 -15.34
N ARG A 124 -13.70 4.45 -15.91
CA ARG A 124 -13.35 3.10 -15.46
C ARG A 124 -11.87 2.82 -15.75
N VAL A 125 -11.18 2.25 -14.76
CA VAL A 125 -9.79 1.81 -14.93
C VAL A 125 -9.76 0.37 -15.42
N ALA A 126 -9.08 0.14 -16.54
CA ALA A 126 -8.87 -1.18 -17.09
C ALA A 126 -7.52 -1.76 -16.65
N THR A 127 -7.44 -3.07 -16.65
CA THR A 127 -6.18 -3.80 -16.53
C THR A 127 -6.06 -4.75 -17.72
N PRO A 128 -5.04 -4.57 -18.58
CA PRO A 128 -5.04 -5.21 -19.90
C PRO A 128 -4.79 -6.71 -19.86
N SER A 129 -4.36 -7.27 -18.74
CA SER A 129 -3.80 -8.62 -18.72
C SER A 129 -4.50 -9.60 -17.80
N THR A 130 -5.65 -9.26 -17.20
CA THR A 130 -6.24 -10.13 -16.20
C THR A 130 -7.74 -10.18 -16.18
N ASP A 131 -8.28 -11.40 -16.04
CA ASP A 131 -9.65 -11.67 -15.64
C ASP A 131 -9.82 -11.70 -14.11
N LEU A 132 -8.73 -11.59 -13.35
CA LEU A 132 -8.74 -11.66 -11.88
C LEU A 132 -9.51 -10.52 -11.23
N TRP A 133 -9.67 -9.40 -11.92
CA TRP A 133 -10.28 -8.17 -11.39
C TRP A 133 -11.65 -7.90 -12.00
N GLY A 134 -12.27 -8.90 -12.61
CA GLY A 134 -13.61 -8.80 -13.20
C GLY A 134 -14.74 -8.62 -12.19
N ASP A 135 -14.51 -8.88 -10.90
CA ASP A 135 -15.44 -8.60 -9.81
C ASP A 135 -15.27 -7.15 -9.37
N ILE A 136 -16.37 -6.39 -9.32
CA ILE A 136 -16.37 -4.99 -8.91
C ILE A 136 -15.74 -4.76 -7.52
N ALA A 137 -15.89 -5.70 -6.59
CA ALA A 137 -15.30 -5.62 -5.27
C ALA A 137 -13.76 -5.62 -5.33
N ASN A 138 -13.18 -6.37 -6.24
CA ASN A 138 -11.74 -6.40 -6.49
C ASN A 138 -11.29 -5.25 -7.41
N GLU A 139 -12.12 -4.82 -8.35
CA GLU A 139 -11.83 -3.67 -9.21
C GLU A 139 -11.63 -2.37 -8.42
N LEU A 140 -12.31 -2.23 -7.28
CA LEU A 140 -12.22 -1.04 -6.44
C LEU A 140 -10.80 -0.74 -5.89
N ILE A 141 -9.88 -1.70 -5.90
CA ILE A 141 -8.48 -1.45 -5.56
C ILE A 141 -7.81 -0.46 -6.52
N HIS A 142 -8.30 -0.34 -7.76
CA HIS A 142 -7.79 0.63 -8.71
C HIS A 142 -7.97 2.09 -8.26
N THR A 143 -8.83 2.37 -7.29
CA THR A 143 -8.86 3.69 -6.66
C THR A 143 -7.51 4.08 -6.07
N TYR A 144 -6.70 3.10 -5.61
CA TYR A 144 -5.41 3.36 -4.97
C TYR A 144 -4.29 3.80 -5.94
N VAL A 145 -4.49 3.67 -7.27
CA VAL A 145 -3.55 4.17 -8.28
C VAL A 145 -3.85 5.61 -8.69
N LEU A 146 -4.99 6.17 -8.28
CA LEU A 146 -5.41 7.52 -8.66
C LEU A 146 -4.62 8.63 -7.95
N PRO A 147 -4.32 8.53 -6.64
CA PRO A 147 -3.50 9.52 -5.96
C PRO A 147 -2.12 9.73 -6.59
N PRO A 148 -1.31 8.70 -6.88
CA PRO A 148 -0.01 8.89 -7.54
C PRO A 148 -0.14 9.48 -8.95
N LEU A 149 -1.20 9.17 -9.70
CA LEU A 149 -1.47 9.78 -10.99
C LEU A 149 -1.82 11.28 -10.85
N ALA A 150 -2.66 11.64 -9.89
CA ALA A 150 -2.99 13.04 -9.60
C ALA A 150 -1.76 13.83 -9.10
N GLN A 151 -0.90 13.18 -8.30
CA GLN A 151 0.37 13.76 -7.87
C GLN A 151 1.30 14.03 -9.05
N ALA A 152 1.45 13.08 -9.97
CA ALA A 152 2.24 13.24 -11.20
C ALA A 152 1.73 14.42 -12.02
N GLY A 153 0.40 14.63 -12.10
CA GLY A 153 -0.19 15.78 -12.77
C GLY A 153 0.27 17.12 -12.22
N LYS A 154 0.35 17.23 -10.91
CA LYS A 154 0.86 18.44 -10.23
C LYS A 154 2.39 18.58 -10.39
N GLN A 155 3.11 17.48 -10.27
CA GLN A 155 4.57 17.47 -10.27
C GLN A 155 5.16 17.81 -11.64
N PHE A 156 4.51 17.38 -12.72
CA PHE A 156 5.00 17.55 -14.11
C PHE A 156 4.28 18.67 -14.89
N ASP A 157 3.38 19.41 -14.23
CA ASP A 157 2.50 20.40 -14.89
C ASP A 157 1.70 19.78 -16.06
N ARG A 158 1.11 18.58 -15.77
CA ARG A 158 0.30 17.78 -16.70
C ARG A 158 -1.12 17.66 -16.17
N PRO A 159 -1.98 18.65 -16.43
CA PRO A 159 -3.36 18.65 -15.92
C PRO A 159 -4.19 17.46 -16.38
N ASP A 160 -3.91 16.91 -17.56
CA ASP A 160 -4.54 15.69 -18.09
C ASP A 160 -4.41 14.48 -17.15
N PHE A 161 -3.30 14.32 -16.43
CA PHE A 161 -3.12 13.25 -15.43
C PHE A 161 -4.08 13.47 -14.24
N SER A 162 -4.14 14.69 -13.72
CA SER A 162 -5.03 15.02 -12.61
C SER A 162 -6.52 14.92 -13.01
N GLU A 163 -6.86 15.34 -14.21
CA GLU A 163 -8.23 15.23 -14.74
C GLU A 163 -8.65 13.78 -14.93
N ALA A 164 -7.77 12.92 -15.44
CA ALA A 164 -8.03 11.49 -15.58
C ALA A 164 -8.23 10.82 -14.22
N ALA A 165 -7.37 11.12 -13.24
CA ALA A 165 -7.51 10.61 -11.88
C ALA A 165 -8.85 11.04 -11.24
N ASN A 166 -9.24 12.32 -11.38
CA ASN A 166 -10.50 12.84 -10.87
C ASN A 166 -11.70 12.21 -11.58
N ARG A 167 -11.64 12.04 -12.90
CA ARG A 167 -12.69 11.36 -13.68
C ARG A 167 -12.86 9.91 -13.23
N ALA A 168 -11.76 9.20 -12.99
CA ALA A 168 -11.80 7.83 -12.48
C ALA A 168 -12.36 7.78 -11.04
N MET A 169 -11.95 8.68 -10.16
CA MET A 169 -12.53 8.76 -8.82
C MET A 169 -14.05 9.02 -8.89
N ALA A 170 -14.49 9.91 -9.77
CA ALA A 170 -15.92 10.15 -9.98
C ALA A 170 -16.67 8.90 -10.48
N TYR A 171 -16.04 8.07 -11.31
CA TYR A 171 -16.60 6.77 -11.71
C TYR A 171 -16.84 5.86 -10.52
N TYR A 172 -15.81 5.64 -9.66
CA TYR A 172 -15.93 4.76 -8.51
C TYR A 172 -16.86 5.30 -7.42
N LYS A 173 -16.96 6.61 -7.26
CA LYS A 173 -17.92 7.25 -6.33
C LYS A 173 -19.39 6.96 -6.69
N ARG A 174 -19.72 6.70 -7.96
CA ARG A 174 -21.07 6.24 -8.34
C ARG A 174 -21.43 4.85 -7.81
N GLN A 175 -20.42 4.11 -7.35
CA GLN A 175 -20.56 2.76 -6.79
C GLN A 175 -20.40 2.79 -5.26
N VAL A 176 -20.90 3.84 -4.61
CA VAL A 176 -20.74 4.11 -3.18
C VAL A 176 -21.15 2.91 -2.31
N ASP A 177 -22.20 2.19 -2.68
CA ASP A 177 -22.71 1.02 -1.97
C ASP A 177 -21.73 -0.19 -1.98
N GLN A 178 -20.78 -0.18 -2.90
CA GLN A 178 -19.69 -1.15 -2.95
C GLN A 178 -18.39 -0.57 -2.41
N LEU A 179 -18.11 0.70 -2.69
CA LEU A 179 -16.86 1.38 -2.36
C LEU A 179 -16.68 1.56 -0.85
N VAL A 180 -17.72 2.05 -0.18
CA VAL A 180 -17.67 2.53 1.20
C VAL A 180 -17.80 1.42 2.26
N PRO A 181 -18.74 0.47 2.18
CA PRO A 181 -18.89 -0.54 3.22
C PRO A 181 -17.68 -1.49 3.31
N PHE A 182 -17.34 -1.87 4.55
CA PHE A 182 -16.40 -2.96 4.78
C PHE A 182 -17.08 -4.32 4.45
N ASN A 183 -17.04 -4.72 3.18
CA ASN A 183 -17.71 -5.90 2.62
C ASN A 183 -16.78 -6.85 1.87
N ARG A 184 -15.45 -6.64 1.97
CA ARG A 184 -14.39 -7.39 1.28
C ARG A 184 -13.17 -7.56 2.17
N LEU A 185 -12.09 -8.16 1.64
CA LEU A 185 -10.84 -8.27 2.39
C LEU A 185 -10.43 -6.90 2.92
N SER A 186 -10.14 -6.82 4.23
CA SER A 186 -9.78 -5.55 4.88
C SER A 186 -8.63 -4.81 4.20
N HIS A 187 -7.66 -5.53 3.62
CA HIS A 187 -6.58 -4.97 2.82
C HIS A 187 -7.11 -4.24 1.57
N PHE A 188 -8.03 -4.84 0.83
CA PHE A 188 -8.60 -4.23 -0.38
C PHE A 188 -9.57 -3.09 -0.05
N HIS A 189 -10.30 -3.20 1.06
CA HIS A 189 -11.10 -2.09 1.55
C HIS A 189 -10.22 -0.92 1.98
N ALA A 190 -9.13 -1.18 2.67
CA ALA A 190 -8.21 -0.16 3.15
C ALA A 190 -7.53 0.61 2.00
N TYR A 191 -7.19 -0.04 0.88
CA TYR A 191 -6.72 0.65 -0.33
C TYR A 191 -7.69 1.73 -0.80
N ALA A 192 -8.99 1.41 -0.83
CA ALA A 192 -9.99 2.39 -1.22
C ALA A 192 -10.09 3.53 -0.20
N MET A 193 -9.99 3.25 1.09
CA MET A 193 -10.04 4.28 2.15
C MET A 193 -8.82 5.21 2.13
N GLU A 194 -7.62 4.69 1.91
CA GLU A 194 -6.42 5.51 1.71
C GLU A 194 -6.57 6.40 0.47
N ALA A 195 -7.04 5.82 -0.65
CA ALA A 195 -7.26 6.57 -1.89
C ALA A 195 -8.28 7.70 -1.70
N LEU A 196 -9.40 7.45 -1.03
CA LEU A 196 -10.40 8.47 -0.72
C LEU A 196 -9.80 9.60 0.13
N TRP A 197 -8.98 9.25 1.13
CA TRP A 197 -8.30 10.26 1.93
C TRP A 197 -7.31 11.09 1.11
N GLU A 198 -6.44 10.44 0.33
CA GLU A 198 -5.43 11.12 -0.49
C GLU A 198 -6.05 12.00 -1.60
N MET A 199 -7.21 11.62 -2.13
CA MET A 199 -7.96 12.38 -3.13
C MET A 199 -8.88 13.47 -2.53
N GLY A 200 -8.90 13.61 -1.20
CA GLY A 200 -9.71 14.62 -0.50
C GLY A 200 -11.19 14.27 -0.33
N GLU A 201 -11.59 13.05 -0.60
CA GLU A 201 -12.96 12.53 -0.45
C GLU A 201 -13.26 12.13 1.00
N LEU A 202 -13.06 13.07 1.92
CA LEU A 202 -12.99 12.83 3.36
C LEU A 202 -14.29 12.27 3.95
N ASP A 203 -15.45 12.68 3.45
CA ASP A 203 -16.73 12.20 3.97
C ASP A 203 -16.96 10.72 3.66
N LEU A 204 -16.63 10.28 2.45
CA LEU A 204 -16.70 8.87 2.07
C LEU A 204 -15.67 8.04 2.81
N CYS A 205 -14.45 8.56 2.97
CA CYS A 205 -13.41 7.94 3.77
C CYS A 205 -13.88 7.72 5.21
N ARG A 206 -14.44 8.76 5.87
CA ARG A 206 -14.97 8.64 7.24
C ARG A 206 -16.11 7.60 7.34
N GLN A 207 -17.03 7.58 6.39
CA GLN A 207 -18.11 6.58 6.35
C GLN A 207 -17.57 5.16 6.24
N GLY A 208 -16.62 4.92 5.33
CA GLY A 208 -15.99 3.61 5.16
C GLY A 208 -15.19 3.19 6.38
N MET A 209 -14.42 4.12 6.96
CA MET A 209 -13.67 3.85 8.18
C MET A 209 -14.57 3.63 9.39
N ALA A 210 -15.75 4.24 9.47
CA ALA A 210 -16.74 3.94 10.50
C ALA A 210 -17.26 2.50 10.37
N SER A 211 -17.45 1.98 9.15
CA SER A 211 -17.85 0.59 8.94
C SER A 211 -16.79 -0.41 9.41
N ALA A 212 -15.51 -0.12 9.17
CA ALA A 212 -14.39 -0.92 9.69
C ALA A 212 -14.26 -0.78 11.22
N ALA A 213 -14.46 0.43 11.76
CA ALA A 213 -14.41 0.73 13.18
C ALA A 213 -15.48 -0.03 14.00
N ALA A 214 -16.66 -0.23 13.41
CA ALA A 214 -17.73 -1.05 14.02
C ALA A 214 -17.33 -2.52 14.22
N LYS A 215 -16.32 -3.00 13.48
CA LYS A 215 -15.75 -4.36 13.58
C LYS A 215 -14.47 -4.42 14.40
N GLN A 216 -13.92 -3.27 14.84
CA GLN A 216 -12.71 -3.28 15.66
C GLN A 216 -13.01 -3.87 17.05
N ARG A 217 -12.30 -4.94 17.39
CA ARG A 217 -12.41 -5.61 18.68
C ARG A 217 -11.73 -4.81 19.80
N ARG A 218 -12.02 -5.19 21.06
CA ARG A 218 -11.40 -4.55 22.24
C ARG A 218 -9.88 -4.72 22.27
N ASP A 219 -9.37 -5.82 21.72
CA ASP A 219 -7.91 -6.08 21.61
C ASP A 219 -7.23 -5.26 20.52
N GLY A 220 -7.99 -4.55 19.67
CA GLY A 220 -7.50 -3.69 18.58
C GLY A 220 -7.58 -4.34 17.19
N GLY A 221 -7.81 -5.65 17.11
CA GLY A 221 -7.92 -6.36 15.83
C GLY A 221 -9.17 -5.97 15.05
N VAL A 222 -9.06 -5.94 13.71
CA VAL A 222 -10.19 -5.90 12.78
C VAL A 222 -10.17 -7.17 11.97
N PRO A 223 -11.30 -7.86 11.76
CA PRO A 223 -11.34 -9.10 11.00
C PRO A 223 -10.90 -8.90 9.54
N GLY A 224 -10.39 -9.97 8.91
CA GLY A 224 -9.97 -9.97 7.52
C GLY A 224 -11.12 -9.74 6.54
N TYR A 225 -12.30 -10.28 6.86
CA TYR A 225 -13.60 -10.03 6.22
C TYR A 225 -14.64 -9.76 7.33
N PRO A 226 -15.79 -9.18 7.00
CA PRO A 226 -16.81 -8.81 8.01
C PRO A 226 -17.34 -9.96 8.87
N ASP A 227 -17.27 -11.19 8.37
CA ASP A 227 -17.88 -12.42 8.88
C ASP A 227 -16.86 -13.48 9.34
N VAL A 228 -15.59 -13.09 9.50
CA VAL A 228 -14.52 -13.99 9.99
C VAL A 228 -13.90 -13.49 11.29
N ASP A 229 -13.20 -14.38 12.01
CA ASP A 229 -12.47 -14.02 13.23
C ASP A 229 -10.99 -13.76 13.03
N TRP A 230 -10.40 -14.23 11.93
CA TRP A 230 -9.00 -14.02 11.62
C TRP A 230 -8.71 -12.60 11.13
N VAL A 231 -7.49 -12.14 11.34
CA VAL A 231 -7.05 -10.77 11.00
C VAL A 231 -6.11 -10.81 9.80
N CYS A 232 -6.32 -9.91 8.84
CA CYS A 232 -5.34 -9.58 7.81
C CYS A 232 -4.37 -8.52 8.38
N SER A 233 -3.10 -8.85 8.48
CA SER A 233 -2.08 -7.94 9.06
C SER A 233 -1.93 -6.65 8.26
N THR A 234 -1.93 -6.76 6.93
CA THR A 234 -1.84 -5.60 6.04
C THR A 234 -3.03 -4.67 6.20
N GLY A 235 -4.25 -5.20 6.11
CA GLY A 235 -5.46 -4.39 6.22
C GLY A 235 -5.55 -3.67 7.56
N LEU A 236 -5.13 -4.34 8.66
CA LEU A 236 -5.10 -3.70 9.97
C LEU A 236 -4.07 -2.57 10.04
N ALA A 237 -2.88 -2.74 9.44
CA ALA A 237 -1.86 -1.71 9.39
C ALA A 237 -2.32 -0.48 8.58
N GLN A 238 -2.96 -0.71 7.44
CA GLN A 238 -3.53 0.35 6.61
C GLN A 238 -4.68 1.09 7.32
N TYR A 239 -5.57 0.38 8.02
CA TYR A 239 -6.58 1.04 8.85
C TYR A 239 -5.95 1.93 9.93
N ALA A 240 -4.85 1.50 10.55
CA ALA A 240 -4.14 2.34 11.51
C ALA A 240 -3.59 3.62 10.87
N ILE A 241 -3.15 3.58 9.60
CA ILE A 241 -2.73 4.76 8.83
C ILE A 241 -3.92 5.70 8.64
N VAL A 242 -5.03 5.20 8.07
CA VAL A 242 -6.20 6.04 7.78
C VAL A 242 -6.81 6.63 9.05
N TRP A 243 -6.92 5.85 10.14
CA TRP A 243 -7.40 6.38 11.43
C TRP A 243 -6.52 7.53 11.96
N GLN A 244 -5.18 7.42 11.82
CA GLN A 244 -4.30 8.52 12.21
C GLN A 244 -4.54 9.78 11.38
N HIS A 245 -4.72 9.63 10.07
CA HIS A 245 -5.06 10.76 9.19
C HIS A 245 -6.42 11.39 9.50
N LEU A 246 -7.37 10.61 10.00
CA LEU A 246 -8.69 11.10 10.43
C LEU A 246 -8.73 11.63 11.87
N GLY A 247 -7.61 11.55 12.61
CA GLY A 247 -7.54 11.97 14.02
C GLY A 247 -8.08 10.94 15.02
N GLU A 248 -8.41 9.72 14.58
CA GLU A 248 -8.92 8.63 15.43
C GLU A 248 -7.78 7.84 16.09
N TYR A 249 -6.93 8.54 16.82
CA TYR A 249 -5.66 8.04 17.35
C TYR A 249 -5.79 6.83 18.26
N ASP A 250 -6.81 6.79 19.12
CA ASP A 250 -7.03 5.64 20.03
C ASP A 250 -7.27 4.34 19.28
N ARG A 251 -7.99 4.39 18.14
CA ARG A 251 -8.22 3.24 17.28
C ARG A 251 -6.94 2.79 16.60
N ALA A 252 -6.20 3.75 16.06
CA ALA A 252 -4.92 3.49 15.42
C ALA A 252 -3.92 2.87 16.39
N ASP A 253 -3.80 3.40 17.60
CA ASP A 253 -2.89 2.89 18.62
C ASP A 253 -3.24 1.47 19.05
N ARG A 254 -4.53 1.15 19.23
CA ARG A 254 -4.95 -0.24 19.51
C ARG A 254 -4.63 -1.19 18.35
N ALA A 255 -4.82 -0.75 17.10
CA ALA A 255 -4.48 -1.56 15.93
C ALA A 255 -2.96 -1.83 15.84
N ILE A 256 -2.13 -0.81 16.06
CA ILE A 256 -0.68 -0.94 16.10
C ILE A 256 -0.25 -1.88 17.23
N GLN A 257 -0.79 -1.71 18.45
CA GLN A 257 -0.50 -2.60 19.58
C GLN A 257 -0.89 -4.06 19.31
N TYR A 258 -1.99 -4.28 18.60
CA TYR A 258 -2.39 -5.61 18.19
C TYR A 258 -1.40 -6.21 17.18
N LEU A 259 -0.96 -5.43 16.19
CA LEU A 259 0.07 -5.84 15.23
C LEU A 259 1.40 -6.17 15.90
N GLU A 260 1.82 -5.40 16.91
CA GLU A 260 3.03 -5.69 17.68
C GLU A 260 3.00 -7.06 18.35
N LYS A 261 1.81 -7.51 18.81
CA LYS A 261 1.61 -8.85 19.38
C LYS A 261 1.63 -9.95 18.31
N LEU A 262 1.25 -9.63 17.07
CA LEU A 262 1.27 -10.57 15.94
C LEU A 262 2.64 -10.69 15.28
N GLN A 263 3.53 -9.72 15.51
CA GLN A 263 4.83 -9.67 14.85
C GLN A 263 5.65 -10.93 15.14
N ASN A 264 6.09 -11.60 14.08
CA ASN A 264 6.92 -12.80 14.20
C ASN A 264 8.31 -12.49 14.81
N PRO A 265 9.02 -13.48 15.36
CA PRO A 265 10.37 -13.28 15.87
C PRO A 265 11.37 -12.73 14.84
N SER A 266 11.17 -13.00 13.56
CA SER A 266 11.91 -12.44 12.43
C SER A 266 11.77 -10.92 12.27
N GLY A 267 10.70 -10.32 12.82
CA GLY A 267 10.29 -8.95 12.57
C GLY A 267 9.23 -8.80 11.48
N GLY A 268 8.96 -9.86 10.71
CA GLY A 268 7.95 -9.89 9.65
C GLY A 268 6.54 -10.16 10.15
N PHE A 269 5.60 -10.19 9.21
CA PHE A 269 4.20 -10.50 9.45
C PHE A 269 3.68 -11.48 8.41
N ASN A 270 3.00 -12.55 8.86
CA ASN A 270 2.20 -13.37 7.95
C ASN A 270 1.05 -12.53 7.37
N GLY A 271 0.56 -12.91 6.20
CA GLY A 271 -0.57 -12.22 5.56
C GLY A 271 -1.83 -12.19 6.42
N SER A 272 -2.08 -13.26 7.18
CA SER A 272 -3.20 -13.36 8.10
C SER A 272 -2.90 -14.23 9.31
N TYR A 273 -3.66 -14.00 10.41
CA TYR A 273 -3.51 -14.67 11.69
C TYR A 273 -4.88 -15.02 12.29
N GLY A 274 -4.97 -16.22 12.86
CA GLY A 274 -6.17 -16.70 13.56
C GLY A 274 -6.71 -18.00 12.96
N LYS A 275 -7.73 -18.58 13.60
CA LYS A 275 -8.36 -19.81 13.12
C LYS A 275 -9.05 -19.56 11.78
N GLY A 276 -8.76 -20.39 10.77
CA GLY A 276 -9.33 -20.26 9.42
C GLY A 276 -8.71 -19.14 8.57
N ALA A 277 -7.59 -18.57 9.01
CA ALA A 277 -6.88 -17.55 8.24
C ALA A 277 -6.49 -18.07 6.84
N SER A 278 -6.88 -17.35 5.79
CA SER A 278 -6.75 -17.81 4.40
C SER A 278 -5.92 -16.86 3.51
N TYR A 279 -5.72 -15.61 3.91
CA TYR A 279 -4.94 -14.66 3.12
C TYR A 279 -3.45 -14.82 3.41
N ILE A 280 -2.75 -15.59 2.56
CA ILE A 280 -1.30 -15.85 2.64
C ILE A 280 -0.88 -16.22 4.08
N ALA A 281 -1.67 -17.07 4.74
CA ALA A 281 -1.35 -17.56 6.06
C ALA A 281 -0.07 -18.41 6.04
N GLY A 282 0.83 -18.21 7.01
CA GLY A 282 2.07 -18.97 7.13
C GLY A 282 3.17 -18.58 6.13
N ALA A 283 3.08 -17.41 5.49
CA ALA A 283 4.18 -16.75 4.83
C ALA A 283 4.24 -15.29 5.27
N GLU A 284 5.42 -14.79 5.56
CA GLU A 284 5.64 -13.37 5.83
C GLU A 284 5.63 -12.60 4.52
N ILE A 285 4.88 -11.52 4.50
CA ILE A 285 4.61 -10.74 3.30
C ILE A 285 5.18 -9.33 3.42
N SER A 286 5.83 -8.88 2.37
CA SER A 286 6.57 -7.62 2.37
C SER A 286 5.67 -6.41 2.57
N TRP A 287 4.46 -6.40 1.99
CA TRP A 287 3.55 -5.27 2.13
C TRP A 287 2.94 -5.14 3.53
N ALA A 288 2.82 -6.22 4.31
CA ALA A 288 2.41 -6.08 5.72
C ALA A 288 3.48 -5.35 6.53
N VAL A 289 4.75 -5.65 6.30
CA VAL A 289 5.89 -4.95 6.92
C VAL A 289 5.91 -3.47 6.51
N LYS A 290 5.71 -3.19 5.23
CA LYS A 290 5.66 -1.81 4.71
C LYS A 290 4.59 -0.97 5.41
N TYR A 291 3.34 -1.44 5.42
CA TYR A 291 2.24 -0.67 6.02
C TYR A 291 2.37 -0.57 7.53
N PHE A 292 2.94 -1.56 8.19
CA PHE A 292 3.28 -1.45 9.60
C PHE A 292 4.32 -0.35 9.87
N LEU A 293 5.36 -0.25 9.05
CA LEU A 293 6.37 0.81 9.13
C LEU A 293 5.75 2.19 8.91
N ASP A 294 4.84 2.35 7.95
CA ASP A 294 4.16 3.62 7.70
C ASP A 294 3.24 4.02 8.86
N ALA A 295 2.47 3.06 9.41
CA ALA A 295 1.64 3.31 10.58
C ALA A 295 2.47 3.76 11.80
N TRP A 296 3.65 3.14 11.99
CA TRP A 296 4.60 3.52 13.04
C TRP A 296 5.21 4.90 12.80
N ALA A 297 5.57 5.21 11.57
CA ALA A 297 6.12 6.51 11.20
C ALA A 297 5.16 7.65 11.56
N LEU A 298 3.88 7.51 11.21
CA LEU A 298 2.83 8.47 11.58
C LEU A 298 2.67 8.59 13.10
N LYS A 299 2.70 7.48 13.83
CA LYS A 299 2.64 7.48 15.29
C LYS A 299 3.82 8.24 15.91
N GLN A 300 5.04 8.00 15.43
CA GLN A 300 6.23 8.71 15.89
C GLN A 300 6.15 10.21 15.60
N ALA A 301 5.74 10.59 14.39
CA ALA A 301 5.59 11.99 14.00
C ALA A 301 4.59 12.73 14.92
N ARG A 302 3.47 12.08 15.24
CA ARG A 302 2.46 12.63 16.17
C ARG A 302 3.02 12.80 17.60
N GLN A 303 3.77 11.81 18.09
CA GLN A 303 4.35 11.84 19.46
C GLN A 303 5.49 12.84 19.61
N ALA A 304 6.11 13.23 18.50
CA ALA A 304 7.17 14.25 18.48
C ALA A 304 6.64 15.68 18.41
N GLN A 305 5.34 15.87 18.17
CA GLN A 305 4.71 17.20 18.23
C GLN A 305 4.49 17.58 19.70
N PRO A 306 4.94 18.80 20.12
CA PRO A 306 4.83 19.27 21.49
C PRO A 306 3.40 19.48 21.94
#